data_7ab683730396c2a1bf6d7aa53da9a136
#
_entry.id   7ab683730396c2a1bf6d7aa53da9a136
#
_cell.length_a   1.000
_cell.length_b   1.000
_cell.length_c   1.000
_cell.angle_alpha   90.00
_cell.angle_beta   90.00
_cell.angle_gamma   90.00
#
_symmetry.space_group_name_H-M   'P 1'
#
loop_
_entity.id
_entity.type
_entity.pdbx_description
1 polymer ?
#
loop_
_entity_poly.entity_id
_entity_poly.type
_entity_poly.pdbx_seq_one_letter_code
_entity_poly.pdbx_strand_id
1 'polypeptide(L)'
;RIFGENGQELGPNEEGYVVIKLPLPPGTLLDLWKDNERFKAGYLNKFPGYYFSGDGGFKDDEDYIFITGRVDDVINVAGHRLSTAEMEEIVASHHSVAECAVIGINDELKGQIPLALVVAKSGENIEHFQLQHEVVKLVREQIGAVASLRDVVMVQRLPKTRSGKILRKMMRSIAD
;
A
#
# COMPACT_ATOMS: atom_id res chain seq x y z
N ARG A 1 -11.68 -7.60 14.07
CA ARG A 1 -10.51 -8.13 14.80
C ARG A 1 -9.24 -7.95 13.99
N ILE A 2 -8.10 -8.07 14.66
CA ILE A 2 -6.78 -8.01 14.02
C ILE A 2 -6.12 -9.36 14.19
N PHE A 3 -5.67 -9.96 13.08
CA PHE A 3 -5.05 -11.28 13.06
C PHE A 3 -3.63 -11.24 12.54
N GLY A 4 -2.76 -12.04 13.14
CA GLY A 4 -1.42 -12.32 12.62
C GLY A 4 -1.44 -13.27 11.42
N GLU A 5 -0.30 -13.51 10.82
CA GLU A 5 -0.16 -14.39 9.65
C GLU A 5 -0.63 -15.83 9.91
N ASN A 6 -0.45 -16.33 11.13
CA ASN A 6 -0.84 -17.66 11.54
C ASN A 6 -2.31 -17.78 11.97
N GLY A 7 -3.10 -16.69 11.81
CA GLY A 7 -4.52 -16.66 12.20
C GLY A 7 -4.79 -16.51 13.69
N GLN A 8 -3.77 -16.22 14.51
CA GLN A 8 -3.97 -15.84 15.92
C GLN A 8 -4.49 -14.40 16.00
N GLU A 9 -5.39 -14.13 16.94
CA GLU A 9 -5.80 -12.78 17.27
C GLU A 9 -4.66 -12.03 17.97
N LEU A 10 -4.35 -10.84 17.51
CA LEU A 10 -3.29 -9.99 18.05
C LEU A 10 -3.81 -9.10 19.19
N GLY A 11 -2.89 -8.72 20.08
CA GLY A 11 -3.15 -7.80 21.17
C GLY A 11 -3.27 -6.33 20.71
N PRO A 12 -3.51 -5.41 21.67
CA PRO A 12 -3.51 -3.99 21.39
C PRO A 12 -2.16 -3.50 20.84
N ASN A 13 -2.23 -2.55 19.90
CA ASN A 13 -1.08 -1.91 19.26
C ASN A 13 -0.19 -2.86 18.43
N GLU A 14 -0.65 -4.08 18.17
CA GLU A 14 0.01 -5.02 17.25
C GLU A 14 -0.64 -4.95 15.87
N GLU A 15 0.17 -4.69 14.84
CA GLU A 15 -0.30 -4.57 13.46
C GLU A 15 -0.51 -5.95 12.83
N GLY A 16 -1.62 -6.12 12.12
CA GLY A 16 -1.98 -7.34 11.43
C GLY A 16 -3.07 -7.15 10.39
N TYR A 17 -3.74 -8.25 10.07
CA TYR A 17 -4.83 -8.30 9.10
C TYR A 17 -6.17 -7.93 9.72
N VAL A 18 -6.88 -7.00 9.12
CA VAL A 18 -8.25 -6.65 9.53
C VAL A 18 -9.22 -7.71 9.02
N VAL A 19 -9.88 -8.39 9.96
CA VAL A 19 -10.85 -9.45 9.65
C VAL A 19 -12.19 -9.20 10.32
N ILE A 20 -13.28 -9.61 9.66
CA ILE A 20 -14.66 -9.45 10.15
C ILE A 20 -15.24 -10.83 10.40
N LYS A 21 -15.73 -11.07 11.63
CA LYS A 21 -16.34 -12.36 11.97
C LYS A 21 -17.61 -12.61 11.16
N LEU A 22 -17.75 -13.83 10.64
CA LEU A 22 -18.94 -14.26 9.95
C LEU A 22 -20.09 -14.63 10.94
N PRO A 23 -21.37 -14.46 10.57
CA PRO A 23 -21.85 -13.94 9.28
C PRO A 23 -21.67 -12.42 9.16
N LEU A 24 -21.44 -11.95 7.94
CA LEU A 24 -21.39 -10.51 7.67
C LEU A 24 -22.76 -9.85 7.85
N PRO A 25 -22.80 -8.54 8.20
CA PRO A 25 -24.05 -7.79 8.25
C PRO A 25 -24.76 -7.75 6.89
N PRO A 26 -26.11 -7.58 6.87
CA PRO A 26 -26.85 -7.37 5.63
C PRO A 26 -26.31 -6.19 4.82
N GLY A 27 -26.29 -6.32 3.50
CA GLY A 27 -25.78 -5.27 2.58
C GLY A 27 -24.28 -5.35 2.27
N THR A 28 -23.56 -6.30 2.87
CA THR A 28 -22.16 -6.56 2.52
C THR A 28 -22.04 -7.42 1.25
N LEU A 29 -20.79 -7.57 0.75
CA LEU A 29 -20.50 -8.38 -0.42
C LEU A 29 -20.92 -9.85 -0.20
N LEU A 30 -21.84 -10.35 -1.03
CA LEU A 30 -22.34 -11.71 -0.94
C LEU A 30 -21.56 -12.68 -1.82
N ASP A 31 -21.13 -12.24 -2.99
CA ASP A 31 -20.45 -13.05 -4.00
C ASP A 31 -19.85 -12.17 -5.11
N LEU A 32 -18.98 -12.75 -5.95
CA LEU A 32 -18.54 -12.17 -7.21
C LEU A 32 -19.38 -12.72 -8.37
N TRP A 33 -19.78 -11.86 -9.28
CA TRP A 33 -20.61 -12.25 -10.43
C TRP A 33 -19.99 -13.39 -11.22
N LYS A 34 -20.68 -14.55 -11.22
CA LYS A 34 -20.25 -15.79 -11.89
C LYS A 34 -18.87 -16.33 -11.49
N ASP A 35 -18.35 -15.96 -10.30
CA ASP A 35 -17.01 -16.36 -9.85
C ASP A 35 -16.94 -16.56 -8.31
N ASN A 36 -17.80 -17.48 -7.82
CA ASN A 36 -17.88 -17.81 -6.39
C ASN A 36 -16.53 -18.36 -5.83
N GLU A 37 -15.81 -19.13 -6.64
CA GLU A 37 -14.54 -19.69 -6.19
C GLU A 37 -13.49 -18.60 -5.94
N ARG A 38 -13.45 -17.59 -6.80
CA ARG A 38 -12.59 -16.40 -6.58
C ARG A 38 -13.03 -15.60 -5.35
N PHE A 39 -14.35 -15.49 -5.10
CA PHE A 39 -14.87 -14.87 -3.89
C PHE A 39 -14.34 -15.59 -2.64
N LYS A 40 -14.51 -16.92 -2.57
CA LYS A 40 -14.04 -17.72 -1.45
C LYS A 40 -12.52 -17.61 -1.29
N ALA A 41 -11.77 -17.78 -2.37
CA ALA A 41 -10.31 -17.71 -2.36
C ALA A 41 -9.78 -16.33 -1.89
N GLY A 42 -10.41 -15.24 -2.33
CA GLY A 42 -9.98 -13.90 -2.00
C GLY A 42 -10.38 -13.41 -0.62
N TYR A 43 -11.52 -13.88 -0.10
CA TYR A 43 -12.10 -13.25 1.09
C TYR A 43 -12.41 -14.21 2.24
N LEU A 44 -12.55 -15.53 2.02
CA LEU A 44 -13.01 -16.44 3.06
C LEU A 44 -12.01 -17.55 3.44
N ASN A 45 -11.12 -17.93 2.52
CA ASN A 45 -10.24 -19.09 2.74
C ASN A 45 -9.03 -18.79 3.63
N LYS A 46 -8.56 -17.53 3.67
CA LYS A 46 -7.35 -17.17 4.42
C LYS A 46 -7.52 -17.34 5.93
N PHE A 47 -8.69 -16.97 6.45
CA PHE A 47 -9.01 -17.07 7.88
C PHE A 47 -10.40 -17.72 8.03
N PRO A 48 -10.49 -19.05 8.25
CA PRO A 48 -11.76 -19.75 8.36
C PRO A 48 -12.67 -19.14 9.44
N GLY A 49 -13.93 -18.88 9.08
CA GLY A 49 -14.92 -18.22 9.96
C GLY A 49 -14.87 -16.69 9.97
N TYR A 50 -13.98 -16.09 9.17
CA TYR A 50 -13.83 -14.64 9.04
C TYR A 50 -13.78 -14.21 7.58
N TYR A 51 -14.26 -13.01 7.32
CA TYR A 51 -14.07 -12.30 6.06
C TYR A 51 -12.76 -11.52 6.13
N PHE A 52 -11.86 -11.74 5.19
CA PHE A 52 -10.61 -11.03 5.03
C PHE A 52 -10.83 -9.76 4.19
N SER A 53 -10.68 -8.58 4.80
CA SER A 53 -10.91 -7.30 4.09
C SER A 53 -9.83 -6.96 3.06
N GLY A 54 -8.63 -7.52 3.24
CA GLY A 54 -7.44 -7.15 2.48
C GLY A 54 -6.78 -5.86 2.99
N ASP A 55 -7.20 -5.39 4.16
CA ASP A 55 -6.60 -4.23 4.82
C ASP A 55 -5.72 -4.66 5.98
N GLY A 56 -4.65 -3.91 6.22
CA GLY A 56 -3.83 -3.96 7.43
C GLY A 56 -4.30 -2.93 8.44
N GLY A 57 -4.02 -3.19 9.71
CA GLY A 57 -4.37 -2.28 10.77
C GLY A 57 -4.02 -2.82 12.14
N PHE A 58 -4.24 -2.02 13.15
CA PHE A 58 -4.11 -2.41 14.56
C PHE A 58 -5.30 -1.92 15.36
N LYS A 59 -5.40 -2.41 16.57
CA LYS A 59 -6.41 -2.01 17.54
C LYS A 59 -5.68 -1.41 18.75
N ASP A 60 -6.12 -0.28 19.27
CA ASP A 60 -5.56 0.30 20.50
C ASP A 60 -6.14 -0.34 21.78
N ASP A 61 -5.71 0.16 22.93
CA ASP A 61 -6.15 -0.32 24.24
C ASP A 61 -7.63 0.01 24.55
N GLU A 62 -8.24 0.93 23.78
CA GLU A 62 -9.65 1.31 23.89
C GLU A 62 -10.54 0.60 22.84
N ASP A 63 -10.00 -0.39 22.11
CA ASP A 63 -10.66 -1.15 21.05
C ASP A 63 -10.98 -0.35 19.76
N TYR A 64 -10.42 0.85 19.56
CA TYR A 64 -10.51 1.54 18.28
C TYR A 64 -9.60 0.89 17.25
N ILE A 65 -10.12 0.75 16.02
CA ILE A 65 -9.38 0.13 14.91
C ILE A 65 -8.81 1.22 14.01
N PHE A 66 -7.51 1.16 13.80
CA PHE A 66 -6.76 2.02 12.89
C PHE A 66 -6.35 1.24 11.65
N ILE A 67 -6.76 1.71 10.47
CA ILE A 67 -6.39 1.09 9.19
C ILE A 67 -5.08 1.71 8.70
N THR A 68 -4.05 0.87 8.53
CA THR A 68 -2.72 1.30 8.09
C THR A 68 -2.53 1.24 6.58
N GLY A 69 -3.43 0.58 5.86
CA GLY A 69 -3.42 0.49 4.42
C GLY A 69 -3.84 -0.87 3.89
N ARG A 70 -3.61 -1.10 2.60
CA ARG A 70 -3.84 -2.41 1.96
C ARG A 70 -2.67 -3.34 2.25
N VAL A 71 -2.95 -4.61 2.53
CA VAL A 71 -1.88 -5.61 2.74
C VAL A 71 -1.12 -5.96 1.45
N ASP A 72 -1.74 -5.77 0.31
CA ASP A 72 -1.16 -5.94 -1.02
C ASP A 72 -0.39 -4.71 -1.52
N ASP A 73 -0.49 -3.58 -0.81
CA ASP A 73 0.25 -2.34 -1.07
C ASP A 73 1.43 -2.14 -0.09
N VAL A 74 1.84 -3.19 0.61
CA VAL A 74 3.06 -3.22 1.43
C VAL A 74 4.24 -3.66 0.56
N ILE A 75 5.37 -2.96 0.69
CA ILE A 75 6.63 -3.30 0.04
C ILE A 75 7.53 -4.03 1.03
N ASN A 76 8.03 -5.20 0.66
CA ASN A 76 8.91 -5.98 1.53
C ASN A 76 10.38 -5.75 1.12
N VAL A 77 11.04 -4.83 1.81
CA VAL A 77 12.43 -4.45 1.57
C VAL A 77 13.34 -5.18 2.57
N ALA A 78 14.06 -6.19 2.12
CA ALA A 78 14.98 -6.98 2.95
C ALA A 78 14.34 -7.46 4.28
N GLY A 79 13.07 -7.89 4.23
CA GLY A 79 12.30 -8.34 5.40
C GLY A 79 11.55 -7.25 6.17
N HIS A 80 11.78 -5.97 5.86
CA HIS A 80 11.02 -4.87 6.43
C HIS A 80 9.76 -4.59 5.62
N ARG A 81 8.61 -4.54 6.28
CA ARG A 81 7.32 -4.23 5.67
C ARG A 81 7.10 -2.72 5.72
N LEU A 82 7.09 -2.09 4.55
CA LEU A 82 6.95 -0.64 4.41
C LEU A 82 5.62 -0.29 3.75
N SER A 83 4.88 0.63 4.34
CA SER A 83 3.61 1.11 3.81
C SER A 83 3.84 2.00 2.58
N THR A 84 3.19 1.68 1.47
CA THR A 84 3.17 2.59 0.31
C THR A 84 2.46 3.89 0.64
N ALA A 85 1.42 3.85 1.47
CA ALA A 85 0.66 5.03 1.85
C ALA A 85 1.51 6.03 2.65
N GLU A 86 2.32 5.56 3.61
CA GLU A 86 3.25 6.40 4.37
C GLU A 86 4.29 7.06 3.45
N MET A 87 4.87 6.28 2.54
CA MET A 87 5.81 6.84 1.55
C MET A 87 5.14 7.85 0.63
N GLU A 88 3.92 7.58 0.16
CA GLU A 88 3.16 8.49 -0.70
C GLU A 88 2.83 9.80 0.02
N GLU A 89 2.49 9.77 1.31
CA GLU A 89 2.27 10.97 2.12
C GLU A 89 3.53 11.85 2.17
N ILE A 90 4.68 11.23 2.42
CA ILE A 90 5.97 11.92 2.45
C ILE A 90 6.31 12.50 1.07
N VAL A 91 6.18 11.71 0.00
CA VAL A 91 6.45 12.18 -1.36
C VAL A 91 5.50 13.32 -1.76
N ALA A 92 4.22 13.21 -1.41
CA ALA A 92 3.21 14.24 -1.69
C ALA A 92 3.44 15.55 -0.91
N SER A 93 4.15 15.51 0.21
CA SER A 93 4.50 16.71 0.98
C SER A 93 5.52 17.60 0.26
N HIS A 94 6.21 17.10 -0.76
CA HIS A 94 7.16 17.88 -1.56
C HIS A 94 6.42 18.96 -2.36
N HIS A 95 6.91 20.20 -2.29
CA HIS A 95 6.22 21.38 -2.85
C HIS A 95 5.90 21.30 -4.35
N SER A 96 6.75 20.63 -5.14
CA SER A 96 6.57 20.47 -6.59
C SER A 96 5.74 19.26 -7.00
N VAL A 97 5.28 18.42 -6.05
CA VAL A 97 4.50 17.22 -6.34
C VAL A 97 3.01 17.54 -6.35
N ALA A 98 2.33 17.23 -7.45
CA ALA A 98 0.88 17.32 -7.56
C ALA A 98 0.20 16.01 -7.18
N GLU A 99 0.74 14.90 -7.68
CA GLU A 99 0.26 13.54 -7.39
C GLU A 99 1.44 12.58 -7.35
N CYS A 100 1.32 11.53 -6.57
CA CYS A 100 2.31 10.46 -6.57
C CYS A 100 1.66 9.09 -6.36
N ALA A 101 2.42 8.06 -6.70
CA ALA A 101 2.13 6.68 -6.34
C ALA A 101 3.45 5.98 -6.06
N VAL A 102 3.48 5.15 -5.02
CA VAL A 102 4.64 4.30 -4.71
C VAL A 102 4.26 2.85 -4.94
N ILE A 103 5.13 2.12 -5.63
CA ILE A 103 4.97 0.69 -5.90
C ILE A 103 6.24 -0.06 -5.49
N GLY A 104 6.10 -1.33 -5.11
CA GLY A 104 7.24 -2.23 -4.96
C GLY A 104 7.60 -2.82 -6.33
N ILE A 105 8.86 -2.77 -6.69
CA ILE A 105 9.43 -3.46 -7.86
C ILE A 105 10.42 -4.53 -7.39
N ASN A 106 10.66 -5.53 -8.21
CA ASN A 106 11.55 -6.63 -7.87
C ASN A 106 13.02 -6.16 -7.78
N ASP A 107 13.74 -6.64 -6.75
CA ASP A 107 15.18 -6.40 -6.55
C ASP A 107 15.85 -7.71 -6.15
N GLU A 108 16.95 -8.08 -6.81
CA GLU A 108 17.64 -9.36 -6.61
C GLU A 108 18.19 -9.54 -5.18
N LEU A 109 18.58 -8.46 -4.51
CA LEU A 109 19.20 -8.50 -3.18
C LEU A 109 18.21 -8.29 -2.05
N LYS A 110 17.21 -7.44 -2.25
CA LYS A 110 16.28 -7.00 -1.20
C LYS A 110 14.89 -7.59 -1.31
N GLY A 111 14.64 -8.41 -2.34
CA GLY A 111 13.33 -8.92 -2.71
C GLY A 111 12.49 -7.85 -3.42
N GLN A 112 12.24 -6.74 -2.77
CA GLN A 112 11.58 -5.58 -3.37
C GLN A 112 12.28 -4.28 -2.96
N ILE A 113 12.15 -3.26 -3.81
CA ILE A 113 12.47 -1.86 -3.50
C ILE A 113 11.33 -0.95 -3.95
N PRO A 114 11.10 0.19 -3.29
CA PRO A 114 10.11 1.16 -3.72
C PRO A 114 10.57 1.93 -4.95
N LEU A 115 9.61 2.16 -5.85
CA LEU A 115 9.68 3.07 -6.98
C LEU A 115 8.57 4.11 -6.83
N ALA A 116 8.92 5.40 -6.84
CA ALA A 116 7.95 6.47 -6.81
C ALA A 116 7.67 7.00 -8.22
N LEU A 117 6.39 7.06 -8.60
CA LEU A 117 5.93 7.74 -9.81
C LEU A 117 5.30 9.07 -9.38
N VAL A 118 5.76 10.17 -9.97
CA VAL A 118 5.40 11.52 -9.55
C VAL A 118 4.89 12.33 -10.73
N VAL A 119 3.79 13.04 -10.51
CA VAL A 119 3.30 14.10 -11.41
C VAL A 119 3.67 15.43 -10.80
N ALA A 120 4.45 16.23 -11.51
CA ALA A 120 4.82 17.58 -11.07
C ALA A 120 3.64 18.55 -11.15
N LYS A 121 3.62 19.57 -10.30
CA LYS A 121 2.64 20.66 -10.37
C LYS A 121 2.82 21.45 -11.66
N SER A 122 1.69 21.87 -12.23
CA SER A 122 1.69 22.74 -13.41
C SER A 122 2.40 24.08 -13.11
N GLY A 123 3.33 24.46 -13.99
CA GLY A 123 4.11 25.70 -13.83
C GLY A 123 5.39 25.57 -13.01
N GLU A 124 5.64 24.42 -12.41
CA GLU A 124 6.91 24.11 -11.76
C GLU A 124 7.93 23.65 -12.82
N ASN A 125 9.10 24.30 -12.85
CA ASN A 125 10.24 23.95 -13.70
C ASN A 125 11.31 23.22 -12.86
N ILE A 126 10.91 22.07 -12.28
CA ILE A 126 11.87 21.23 -11.56
C ILE A 126 12.45 20.19 -12.50
N GLU A 127 13.79 20.11 -12.55
CA GLU A 127 14.47 19.08 -13.32
C GLU A 127 14.27 17.70 -12.67
N HIS A 128 14.15 16.64 -13.48
CA HIS A 128 13.93 15.27 -13.00
C HIS A 128 14.95 14.84 -11.95
N PHE A 129 16.23 15.10 -12.21
CA PHE A 129 17.31 14.73 -11.28
C PHE A 129 17.21 15.47 -9.94
N GLN A 130 16.83 16.75 -9.96
CA GLN A 130 16.63 17.53 -8.75
C GLN A 130 15.46 16.97 -7.92
N LEU A 131 14.31 16.76 -8.56
CA LEU A 131 13.13 16.18 -7.89
C LEU A 131 13.43 14.80 -7.29
N GLN A 132 14.12 13.94 -8.04
CA GLN A 132 14.53 12.63 -7.53
C GLN A 132 15.40 12.76 -6.29
N HIS A 133 16.44 13.62 -6.35
CA HIS A 133 17.34 13.81 -5.21
C HIS A 133 16.60 14.32 -3.96
N GLU A 134 15.74 15.31 -4.11
CA GLU A 134 14.98 15.92 -3.01
C GLU A 134 13.98 14.93 -2.40
N VAL A 135 13.21 14.20 -3.22
CA VAL A 135 12.26 13.21 -2.75
C VAL A 135 12.94 12.02 -2.07
N VAL A 136 14.02 11.49 -2.64
CA VAL A 136 14.80 10.39 -2.02
C VAL A 136 15.36 10.83 -0.66
N LYS A 137 15.89 12.06 -0.57
CA LYS A 137 16.39 12.64 0.67
C LYS A 137 15.26 12.74 1.71
N LEU A 138 14.11 13.27 1.31
CA LEU A 138 12.95 13.47 2.18
C LEU A 138 12.43 12.13 2.77
N VAL A 139 12.28 11.10 1.94
CA VAL A 139 11.87 9.75 2.40
C VAL A 139 12.92 9.14 3.33
N ARG A 140 14.21 9.32 3.01
CA ARG A 140 15.30 8.82 3.87
C ARG A 140 15.35 9.52 5.23
N GLU A 141 15.02 10.80 5.30
CA GLU A 141 14.99 11.56 6.56
C GLU A 141 13.82 11.18 7.45
N GLN A 142 12.65 10.85 6.87
CA GLN A 142 11.43 10.56 7.62
C GLN A 142 11.24 9.07 7.95
N ILE A 143 11.53 8.16 7.03
CA ILE A 143 11.40 6.71 7.27
C ILE A 143 12.74 6.08 7.65
N GLY A 144 13.84 6.64 7.13
CA GLY A 144 15.18 6.09 7.31
C GLY A 144 15.71 5.38 6.06
N ALA A 145 16.98 4.95 6.13
CA ALA A 145 17.67 4.28 5.03
C ALA A 145 17.04 2.92 4.64
N VAL A 146 16.26 2.33 5.53
CA VAL A 146 15.51 1.08 5.30
C VAL A 146 14.51 1.21 4.15
N ALA A 147 13.95 2.40 3.93
CA ALA A 147 13.00 2.64 2.83
C ALA A 147 13.57 2.27 1.46
N SER A 148 14.89 2.47 1.28
CA SER A 148 15.60 2.11 0.04
C SER A 148 15.00 2.71 -1.24
N LEU A 149 14.25 3.80 -1.14
CA LEU A 149 13.80 4.55 -2.31
C LEU A 149 15.03 5.11 -3.02
N ARG A 150 15.20 4.75 -4.29
CA ARG A 150 16.33 5.19 -5.14
C ARG A 150 15.85 5.95 -6.36
N ASP A 151 14.75 5.46 -6.93
CA ASP A 151 14.25 5.93 -8.21
C ASP A 151 12.91 6.63 -8.06
N VAL A 152 12.83 7.81 -8.67
CA VAL A 152 11.63 8.63 -8.78
C VAL A 152 11.43 8.93 -10.26
N VAL A 153 10.33 8.48 -10.82
CA VAL A 153 10.01 8.68 -12.24
C VAL A 153 8.96 9.76 -12.38
N MET A 154 9.29 10.82 -13.10
CA MET A 154 8.32 11.84 -13.49
C MET A 154 7.43 11.32 -14.61
N VAL A 155 6.13 11.39 -14.41
CA VAL A 155 5.12 10.99 -15.40
C VAL A 155 4.13 12.11 -15.63
N GLN A 156 3.52 12.16 -16.81
CA GLN A 156 2.52 13.18 -17.12
C GLN A 156 1.21 12.96 -16.36
N ARG A 157 0.86 11.69 -16.08
CA ARG A 157 -0.33 11.30 -15.31
C ARG A 157 -0.18 9.90 -14.76
N LEU A 158 -0.84 9.64 -13.63
CA LEU A 158 -0.95 8.29 -13.07
C LEU A 158 -2.14 7.54 -13.70
N PRO A 159 -2.01 6.23 -13.97
CA PRO A 159 -3.13 5.42 -14.43
C PRO A 159 -4.18 5.30 -13.32
N LYS A 160 -5.43 5.65 -13.64
CA LYS A 160 -6.55 5.64 -12.70
C LYS A 160 -7.77 4.93 -13.29
N THR A 161 -8.57 4.35 -12.40
CA THR A 161 -9.91 3.91 -12.77
C THR A 161 -10.81 5.11 -13.09
N ARG A 162 -12.01 4.83 -13.63
CA ARG A 162 -13.03 5.86 -13.86
C ARG A 162 -13.43 6.59 -12.56
N SER A 163 -13.34 5.95 -11.41
CA SER A 163 -13.61 6.54 -10.09
C SER A 163 -12.40 7.28 -9.46
N GLY A 164 -11.29 7.42 -10.19
CA GLY A 164 -10.08 8.12 -9.71
C GLY A 164 -9.10 7.27 -8.89
N LYS A 165 -9.38 5.98 -8.70
CA LYS A 165 -8.51 5.09 -7.94
C LYS A 165 -7.26 4.72 -8.74
N ILE A 166 -6.08 4.87 -8.15
CA ILE A 166 -4.78 4.56 -8.77
C ILE A 166 -4.64 3.06 -9.02
N LEU A 167 -4.17 2.68 -10.21
CA LEU A 167 -4.01 1.29 -10.67
C LEU A 167 -2.57 0.78 -10.41
N ARG A 168 -2.19 0.61 -9.12
CA ARG A 168 -0.83 0.18 -8.73
C ARG A 168 -0.41 -1.15 -9.36
N LYS A 169 -1.32 -2.12 -9.45
CA LYS A 169 -1.03 -3.43 -10.07
C LYS A 169 -0.57 -3.29 -11.51
N MET A 170 -1.21 -2.40 -12.28
CA MET A 170 -0.82 -2.15 -13.67
C MET A 170 0.56 -1.49 -13.76
N MET A 171 0.87 -0.54 -12.86
CA MET A 171 2.18 0.10 -12.83
C MET A 171 3.29 -0.88 -12.47
N ARG A 172 3.07 -1.79 -11.50
CA ARG A 172 4.03 -2.88 -11.19
C ARG A 172 4.30 -3.75 -12.41
N SER A 173 3.25 -4.20 -13.11
CA SER A 173 3.41 -5.06 -14.30
C SER A 173 4.14 -4.39 -15.48
N ILE A 174 4.30 -3.08 -15.47
CA ILE A 174 5.06 -2.33 -16.48
C ILE A 174 6.51 -2.11 -16.02
N ALA A 175 6.72 -1.98 -14.70
CA ALA A 175 8.02 -1.67 -14.11
C ALA A 175 8.90 -2.92 -13.89
N ASP A 176 8.29 -4.11 -13.67
CA ASP A 176 8.95 -5.43 -13.61
C ASP A 176 9.22 -6.00 -15.02
#